data_702e9ef40beaa90deec2b086be4151ef
#
_entry.id   702e9ef40beaa90deec2b086be4151ef
#
_cell.length_a   1.000
_cell.length_b   1.000
_cell.length_c   1.000
_cell.angle_alpha   90.00
_cell.angle_beta   90.00
_cell.angle_gamma   90.00
#
_symmetry.space_group_name_H-M   'P 1'
#
loop_
_entity.id
_entity.type
_entity.pdbx_description
1 polymer ?
#
loop_
_entity_poly.entity_id
_entity_poly.type
_entity_poly.pdbx_seq_one_letter_code
_entity_poly.pdbx_strand_id
1 'polypeptide(L)'
;YSRAAIKQGVGWFGSQPEYGNGAPSTRFTQLLVDVDYQIPRTWGHRPASITTSFHGQWTLGDKRLFSRDMISLGNRYTVQGFDGENTLMFESGWYMRNEVASYIPKWRSSIYANVDFGAVYGPSTDILTGKFIAGTSLGMKGQFKSGLFYDVFVGAPLYKPRGYRTDSVTTGFQAGIRF
;
A
#
# COMPACT_ATOMS: atom_id res chain seq x y z
N TYR A 1 0.14 16.75 -3.38
CA TYR A 1 -0.08 16.67 -1.92
C TYR A 1 1.13 16.05 -1.25
N SER A 2 1.57 16.61 -0.12
CA SER A 2 2.60 16.01 0.72
C SER A 2 2.24 16.19 2.19
N ARG A 3 2.53 15.21 3.00
CA ARG A 3 2.32 15.21 4.45
C ARG A 3 3.50 14.55 5.14
N ALA A 4 3.97 15.15 6.22
CA ALA A 4 4.87 14.52 7.18
C ALA A 4 4.21 14.54 8.57
N ALA A 5 4.31 13.45 9.32
CA ALA A 5 3.76 13.34 10.65
C ALA A 5 4.66 12.52 11.56
N ILE A 6 4.63 12.83 12.84
CA ILE A 6 5.27 12.03 13.89
C ILE A 6 4.16 11.31 14.64
N LYS A 7 4.24 10.00 14.74
CA LYS A 7 3.37 9.15 15.56
C LYS A 7 4.16 8.67 16.77
N GLN A 8 3.61 8.87 17.96
CA GLN A 8 4.25 8.45 19.20
C GLN A 8 3.32 7.55 20.02
N GLY A 9 3.80 6.37 20.36
CA GLY A 9 3.18 5.48 21.32
C GLY A 9 3.52 5.95 22.75
N VAL A 10 2.50 6.08 23.58
CA VAL A 10 2.65 6.52 24.99
C VAL A 10 2.12 5.48 25.95
N GLY A 11 2.70 5.40 27.13
CA GLY A 11 2.33 4.43 28.17
C GLY A 11 1.16 4.88 29.05
N TRP A 12 0.16 5.60 28.52
CA TRP A 12 -0.97 6.15 29.25
C TRP A 12 -2.25 5.38 29.01
N PHE A 13 -3.31 5.64 29.76
CA PHE A 13 -4.67 5.11 29.58
C PHE A 13 -4.76 3.57 29.50
N GLY A 14 -4.02 2.87 30.35
CA GLY A 14 -4.06 1.40 30.40
C GLY A 14 -3.32 0.72 29.24
N SER A 15 -2.31 1.36 28.64
CA SER A 15 -1.43 0.72 27.68
C SER A 15 -0.80 -0.55 28.28
N GLN A 16 -0.52 -1.53 27.43
CA GLN A 16 0.15 -2.75 27.88
C GLN A 16 1.51 -2.44 28.49
N PRO A 17 1.90 -3.12 29.60
CA PRO A 17 3.22 -2.97 30.20
C PRO A 17 4.31 -3.38 29.21
N GLU A 18 5.49 -2.79 29.36
CA GLU A 18 6.69 -3.17 28.61
C GLU A 18 7.24 -4.49 29.19
N TYR A 19 7.34 -5.53 28.36
CA TYR A 19 7.75 -6.88 28.77
C TYR A 19 9.26 -7.18 28.58
N GLY A 20 10.12 -6.16 28.54
CA GLY A 20 11.57 -6.38 28.48
C GLY A 20 12.14 -6.74 27.11
N ASN A 21 13.38 -7.23 27.07
CA ASN A 21 14.15 -7.42 25.85
C ASN A 21 13.47 -8.32 24.80
N GLY A 22 13.24 -7.76 23.63
CA GLY A 22 12.70 -8.49 22.46
C GLY A 22 11.17 -8.57 22.37
N ALA A 23 10.43 -8.11 23.36
CA ALA A 23 8.98 -8.02 23.30
C ALA A 23 8.53 -6.78 22.51
N PRO A 24 7.33 -6.81 21.85
CA PRO A 24 6.77 -5.64 21.22
C PRO A 24 6.51 -4.52 22.22
N SER A 25 6.88 -3.29 21.87
CA SER A 25 6.73 -2.10 22.70
C SER A 25 5.54 -1.27 22.25
N THR A 26 4.81 -0.69 23.22
CA THR A 26 3.78 0.33 22.97
C THR A 26 4.38 1.75 22.98
N ARG A 27 5.64 1.90 23.41
CA ARG A 27 6.35 3.17 23.49
C ARG A 27 7.35 3.29 22.34
N PHE A 28 6.96 3.94 21.28
CA PHE A 28 7.76 4.12 20.07
C PHE A 28 7.56 5.51 19.49
N THR A 29 8.46 5.91 18.62
CA THR A 29 8.32 7.10 17.79
C THR A 29 8.45 6.68 16.33
N GLN A 30 7.53 7.10 15.48
CA GLN A 30 7.56 6.85 14.05
C GLN A 30 7.47 8.15 13.28
N LEU A 31 8.28 8.26 12.23
CA LEU A 31 8.12 9.27 11.17
C LEU A 31 7.26 8.66 10.05
N LEU A 32 6.22 9.37 9.67
CA LEU A 32 5.35 9.03 8.55
C LEU A 32 5.49 10.10 7.47
N VAL A 33 5.63 9.69 6.22
CA VAL A 33 5.71 10.58 5.07
C VAL A 33 4.77 10.07 3.99
N ASP A 34 3.87 10.92 3.52
CA ASP A 34 2.96 10.66 2.41
C ASP A 34 3.22 11.70 1.32
N VAL A 35 3.33 11.26 0.08
CA VAL A 35 3.45 12.14 -1.10
C VAL A 35 2.58 11.60 -2.21
N ASP A 36 1.60 12.41 -2.65
CA ASP A 36 0.76 12.10 -3.80
C ASP A 36 1.00 13.14 -4.89
N TYR A 37 1.35 12.66 -6.05
CA TYR A 37 1.60 13.48 -7.22
C TYR A 37 0.78 12.99 -8.41
N GLN A 38 0.00 13.88 -9.01
CA GLN A 38 -0.81 13.57 -10.18
C GLN A 38 -0.52 14.52 -11.32
N ILE A 39 -0.24 13.97 -12.48
CA ILE A 39 0.00 14.71 -13.72
C ILE A 39 -1.16 14.43 -14.67
N PRO A 40 -2.02 15.42 -14.96
CA PRO A 40 -3.00 15.29 -16.02
C PRO A 40 -2.30 15.22 -17.39
N ARG A 41 -2.80 14.37 -18.25
CA ARG A 41 -2.33 14.15 -19.62
C ARG A 41 -3.51 14.04 -20.57
N THR A 42 -3.23 14.11 -21.86
CA THR A 42 -4.19 13.81 -22.91
C THR A 42 -3.52 12.86 -23.88
N TRP A 43 -4.14 11.72 -24.14
CA TRP A 43 -3.68 10.75 -25.13
C TRP A 43 -4.65 10.74 -26.31
N GLY A 44 -4.22 11.34 -27.43
CA GLY A 44 -5.13 11.67 -28.53
C GLY A 44 -6.21 12.65 -28.03
N HIS A 45 -7.47 12.22 -28.04
CA HIS A 45 -8.60 13.03 -27.58
C HIS A 45 -9.15 12.58 -26.22
N ARG A 46 -8.45 11.73 -25.47
CA ARG A 46 -8.92 11.19 -24.19
C ARG A 46 -8.16 11.78 -23.03
N PRO A 47 -8.87 12.26 -21.99
CA PRO A 47 -8.21 12.64 -20.75
C PRO A 47 -7.51 11.41 -20.13
N ALA A 48 -6.31 11.64 -19.63
CA ALA A 48 -5.48 10.64 -18.98
C ALA A 48 -4.80 11.23 -17.77
N SER A 49 -4.26 10.40 -16.91
CA SER A 49 -3.46 10.83 -15.75
C SER A 49 -2.34 9.84 -15.46
N ILE A 50 -1.25 10.37 -14.94
CA ILE A 50 -0.19 9.60 -14.29
C ILE A 50 -0.23 10.00 -12.83
N THR A 51 -0.40 9.02 -11.94
CA THR A 51 -0.45 9.25 -10.50
C THR A 51 0.66 8.44 -9.84
N THR A 52 1.43 9.09 -8.99
CA THR A 52 2.43 8.44 -8.13
C THR A 52 2.10 8.76 -6.69
N SER A 53 1.97 7.73 -5.86
CA SER A 53 1.76 7.84 -4.42
C SER A 53 2.90 7.13 -3.70
N PHE A 54 3.56 7.84 -2.81
CA PHE A 54 4.60 7.32 -1.93
C PHE A 54 4.12 7.36 -0.48
N HIS A 55 4.30 6.26 0.23
CA HIS A 55 4.13 6.19 1.68
C HIS A 55 5.37 5.60 2.32
N GLY A 56 5.87 6.27 3.36
CA GLY A 56 7.00 5.80 4.15
C GLY A 56 6.70 5.88 5.64
N GLN A 57 7.11 4.84 6.36
CA GLN A 57 7.03 4.72 7.81
C GLN A 57 8.38 4.31 8.36
N TRP A 58 8.95 5.08 9.25
CA TRP A 58 10.23 4.80 9.91
C TRP A 58 10.08 4.83 11.42
N THR A 59 10.31 3.70 12.07
CA THR A 59 10.36 3.60 13.53
C THR A 59 11.75 4.00 14.00
N LEU A 60 11.81 4.97 14.91
CA LEU A 60 13.06 5.45 15.47
C LEU A 60 13.50 4.55 16.63
N GLY A 61 14.77 4.17 16.61
CA GLY A 61 15.36 3.21 17.55
C GLY A 61 15.06 1.75 17.18
N ASP A 62 15.70 0.84 17.89
CA ASP A 62 15.64 -0.61 17.67
C ASP A 62 14.48 -1.22 18.48
N LYS A 63 13.26 -0.85 18.15
CA LYS A 63 12.03 -1.26 18.83
C LYS A 63 11.23 -2.23 17.97
N ARG A 64 10.86 -3.37 18.55
CA ARG A 64 9.82 -4.24 17.97
C ARG A 64 8.45 -3.65 18.28
N LEU A 65 7.55 -3.71 17.31
CA LEU A 65 6.21 -3.15 17.42
C LEU A 65 5.14 -4.23 17.42
N PHE A 66 3.97 -3.89 17.92
CA PHE A 66 2.77 -4.69 17.66
C PHE A 66 2.34 -4.56 16.19
N SER A 67 1.72 -5.60 15.65
CA SER A 67 1.31 -5.66 14.23
C SER A 67 0.45 -4.48 13.79
N ARG A 68 -0.38 -3.93 14.65
CA ARG A 68 -1.23 -2.75 14.37
C ARG A 68 -0.43 -1.47 14.08
N ASP A 69 0.84 -1.40 14.52
CA ASP A 69 1.71 -0.25 14.37
C ASP A 69 2.80 -0.48 13.30
N MET A 70 2.80 -1.67 12.70
CA MET A 70 3.70 -2.03 11.60
C MET A 70 3.14 -1.59 10.25
N ILE A 71 4.02 -1.33 9.29
CA ILE A 71 3.64 -1.20 7.88
C ILE A 71 3.42 -2.59 7.29
N SER A 72 2.39 -2.74 6.46
CA SER A 72 2.06 -4.01 5.80
C SER A 72 2.09 -3.83 4.28
N LEU A 73 2.87 -4.65 3.58
CA LEU A 73 2.99 -4.64 2.13
C LEU A 73 2.49 -5.95 1.51
N GLY A 74 1.98 -5.89 0.26
CA GLY A 74 1.51 -7.06 -0.47
C GLY A 74 -0.01 -7.25 -0.39
N ASN A 75 -0.76 -6.16 -0.50
CA ASN A 75 -2.22 -6.16 -0.58
C ASN A 75 -2.69 -5.08 -1.57
N ARG A 76 -4.00 -5.06 -1.87
CA ARG A 76 -4.59 -4.12 -2.84
C ARG A 76 -4.40 -2.62 -2.53
N TYR A 77 -4.07 -2.26 -1.29
CA TYR A 77 -3.94 -0.87 -0.86
C TYR A 77 -2.49 -0.38 -0.81
N THR A 78 -1.53 -1.29 -0.88
CA THR A 78 -0.10 -0.98 -0.78
C THR A 78 0.65 -1.36 -2.06
N VAL A 79 0.99 -2.63 -2.26
CA VAL A 79 1.60 -3.15 -3.49
C VAL A 79 0.61 -4.12 -4.11
N GLN A 80 -0.03 -3.72 -5.20
CA GLN A 80 -1.01 -4.55 -5.91
C GLN A 80 -0.35 -5.71 -6.64
N GLY A 81 -1.14 -6.75 -6.96
CA GLY A 81 -0.65 -7.95 -7.61
C GLY A 81 -0.38 -9.10 -6.65
N PHE A 82 -0.67 -8.91 -5.37
CA PHE A 82 -0.62 -9.93 -4.32
C PHE A 82 -2.02 -10.19 -3.78
N ASP A 83 -2.29 -11.44 -3.37
CA ASP A 83 -3.59 -11.88 -2.85
C ASP A 83 -3.93 -11.31 -1.45
N GLY A 84 -2.93 -10.87 -0.71
CA GLY A 84 -3.08 -10.34 0.64
C GLY A 84 -3.17 -11.40 1.74
N GLU A 85 -3.12 -12.69 1.41
CA GLU A 85 -3.08 -13.76 2.42
C GLU A 85 -1.78 -13.72 3.23
N ASN A 86 -0.68 -13.43 2.56
CA ASN A 86 0.60 -13.17 3.19
C ASN A 86 1.02 -11.74 2.90
N THR A 87 1.47 -11.04 3.94
CA THR A 87 1.97 -9.66 3.83
C THR A 87 3.33 -9.54 4.49
N LEU A 88 4.19 -8.67 3.95
CA LEU A 88 5.38 -8.23 4.65
C LEU A 88 4.98 -7.17 5.67
N MET A 89 4.98 -7.53 6.94
CA MET A 89 4.55 -6.64 8.03
C MET A 89 5.71 -6.42 9.01
N PHE A 90 6.24 -5.18 9.05
CA PHE A 90 7.42 -4.85 9.83
C PHE A 90 7.37 -3.42 10.38
N GLU A 91 8.31 -3.07 11.25
CA GLU A 91 8.35 -1.82 12.01
C GLU A 91 8.54 -0.59 11.14
N SER A 92 9.31 -0.73 10.06
CA SER A 92 9.63 0.33 9.11
C SER A 92 9.49 -0.17 7.68
N GLY A 93 9.22 0.73 6.76
CA GLY A 93 9.13 0.39 5.36
C GLY A 93 8.57 1.55 4.54
N TRP A 94 8.48 1.31 3.26
CA TRP A 94 7.88 2.25 2.32
C TRP A 94 7.28 1.49 1.13
N TYR A 95 6.32 2.11 0.48
CA TYR A 95 5.84 1.67 -0.83
C TYR A 95 5.59 2.85 -1.74
N MET A 96 5.69 2.59 -3.04
CA MET A 96 5.36 3.52 -4.10
C MET A 96 4.38 2.86 -5.05
N ARG A 97 3.29 3.54 -5.33
CA ARG A 97 2.26 3.13 -6.28
C ARG A 97 2.30 4.06 -7.47
N ASN A 98 2.32 3.49 -8.67
CA ASN A 98 2.34 4.25 -9.90
C ASN A 98 1.20 3.78 -10.78
N GLU A 99 0.26 4.66 -11.03
CA GLU A 99 -0.91 4.40 -11.87
C GLU A 99 -0.86 5.28 -13.12
N VAL A 100 -1.13 4.66 -14.24
CA VAL A 100 -1.43 5.34 -15.49
C VAL A 100 -2.86 5.02 -15.85
N ALA A 101 -3.70 6.05 -16.01
CA ALA A 101 -5.12 5.89 -16.27
C ALA A 101 -5.56 6.69 -17.51
N SER A 102 -6.50 6.15 -18.27
CA SER A 102 -7.13 6.83 -19.41
C SER A 102 -8.65 6.77 -19.27
N TYR A 103 -9.30 7.94 -19.35
CA TYR A 103 -10.75 8.06 -19.21
C TYR A 103 -11.46 7.78 -20.54
N ILE A 104 -12.52 6.98 -20.48
CA ILE A 104 -13.39 6.65 -21.61
C ILE A 104 -14.76 7.31 -21.39
N PRO A 105 -15.05 8.45 -22.02
CA PRO A 105 -16.29 9.21 -21.78
C PRO A 105 -17.56 8.41 -22.02
N LYS A 106 -17.57 7.59 -23.07
CA LYS A 106 -18.72 6.75 -23.45
C LYS A 106 -19.16 5.81 -22.30
N TRP A 107 -18.21 5.30 -21.53
CA TRP A 107 -18.45 4.36 -20.44
C TRP A 107 -18.42 5.02 -19.07
N ARG A 108 -18.09 6.32 -19.00
CA ARG A 108 -17.86 7.06 -17.75
C ARG A 108 -16.89 6.34 -16.82
N SER A 109 -15.88 5.74 -17.41
CA SER A 109 -14.95 4.83 -16.73
C SER A 109 -13.53 5.14 -17.16
N SER A 110 -12.57 4.79 -16.31
CA SER A 110 -11.14 4.83 -16.62
C SER A 110 -10.59 3.41 -16.65
N ILE A 111 -9.80 3.11 -17.67
CA ILE A 111 -8.92 1.94 -17.67
C ILE A 111 -7.60 2.40 -17.06
N TYR A 112 -7.02 1.59 -16.21
CA TYR A 112 -5.73 1.92 -15.59
C TYR A 112 -4.80 0.71 -15.56
N ALA A 113 -3.50 1.00 -15.47
CA ALA A 113 -2.44 0.04 -15.22
C ALA A 113 -1.55 0.57 -14.10
N ASN A 114 -1.12 -0.32 -13.22
CA ASN A 114 -0.25 -0.01 -12.08
C ASN A 114 1.05 -0.79 -12.13
N VAL A 115 2.12 -0.17 -11.64
CA VAL A 115 3.34 -0.85 -11.21
C VAL A 115 3.69 -0.32 -9.82
N ASP A 116 3.58 -1.19 -8.84
CA ASP A 116 3.76 -0.85 -7.44
C ASP A 116 4.94 -1.62 -6.86
N PHE A 117 5.67 -1.01 -5.93
CA PHE A 117 6.79 -1.66 -5.27
C PHE A 117 7.00 -1.11 -3.87
N GLY A 118 7.67 -1.89 -3.03
CA GLY A 118 7.96 -1.48 -1.66
C GLY A 118 8.94 -2.39 -0.97
N ALA A 119 9.47 -1.90 0.14
CA ALA A 119 10.42 -2.61 0.98
C ALA A 119 10.14 -2.39 2.46
N VAL A 120 10.55 -3.36 3.26
CA VAL A 120 10.39 -3.34 4.71
C VAL A 120 11.73 -3.47 5.42
N TYR A 121 11.80 -2.90 6.62
CA TYR A 121 12.99 -2.87 7.47
C TYR A 121 12.60 -2.97 8.94
N GLY A 122 13.56 -3.31 9.79
CA GLY A 122 13.41 -3.30 11.24
C GLY A 122 13.99 -4.53 11.90
N PRO A 123 14.00 -4.58 13.23
CA PRO A 123 14.61 -5.67 14.01
C PRO A 123 13.94 -7.03 13.79
N SER A 124 12.70 -7.08 13.30
CA SER A 124 12.01 -8.32 13.01
C SER A 124 12.32 -8.89 11.61
N THR A 125 13.09 -8.18 10.76
CA THR A 125 13.35 -8.61 9.37
C THR A 125 14.46 -9.64 9.21
N ASP A 126 15.19 -9.98 10.27
CA ASP A 126 16.34 -10.90 10.20
C ASP A 126 15.97 -12.35 9.80
N ILE A 127 14.69 -12.70 9.98
CA ILE A 127 14.15 -14.00 9.58
C ILE A 127 13.73 -14.08 8.11
N LEU A 128 13.79 -12.95 7.37
CA LEU A 128 13.35 -12.87 5.99
C LEU A 128 14.47 -13.19 5.00
N THR A 129 14.15 -13.96 3.96
CA THR A 129 15.02 -14.19 2.82
C THR A 129 15.05 -13.00 1.84
N GLY A 130 14.21 -12.00 2.02
CA GLY A 130 14.15 -10.77 1.22
C GLY A 130 13.13 -9.78 1.77
N LYS A 131 13.37 -8.51 1.49
CA LYS A 131 12.67 -7.36 2.11
C LYS A 131 11.92 -6.50 1.09
N PHE A 132 11.94 -6.87 -0.19
CA PHE A 132 11.38 -6.10 -1.30
C PHE A 132 10.32 -6.90 -2.04
N ILE A 133 9.24 -6.25 -2.46
CA ILE A 133 8.22 -6.79 -3.35
C ILE A 133 7.85 -5.78 -4.43
N ALA A 134 7.47 -6.29 -5.60
CA ALA A 134 6.93 -5.50 -6.69
C ALA A 134 5.77 -6.25 -7.34
N GLY A 135 4.75 -5.52 -7.74
CA GLY A 135 3.57 -6.08 -8.38
C GLY A 135 3.00 -5.16 -9.44
N THR A 136 2.09 -5.69 -10.22
CA THR A 136 1.39 -4.96 -11.29
C THR A 136 -0.08 -5.29 -11.28
N SER A 137 -0.89 -4.39 -11.80
CA SER A 137 -2.31 -4.64 -12.03
C SER A 137 -2.82 -3.86 -13.23
N LEU A 138 -3.87 -4.40 -13.84
CA LEU A 138 -4.68 -3.77 -14.87
C LEU A 138 -6.13 -3.77 -14.39
N GLY A 139 -6.81 -2.64 -14.52
CA GLY A 139 -8.18 -2.54 -14.02
C GLY A 139 -9.01 -1.49 -14.74
N MET A 140 -10.28 -1.48 -14.36
CA MET A 140 -11.25 -0.50 -14.82
C MET A 140 -12.06 0.00 -13.62
N LYS A 141 -12.14 1.32 -13.48
CA LYS A 141 -12.93 1.99 -12.44
C LYS A 141 -13.85 3.04 -13.05
N GLY A 142 -15.03 3.17 -12.48
CA GLY A 142 -16.02 4.11 -13.02
C GLY A 142 -17.14 4.43 -12.05
N GLN A 143 -18.00 5.37 -12.48
CA GLN A 143 -19.18 5.76 -11.71
C GLN A 143 -20.39 5.92 -12.62
N PHE A 144 -21.48 5.28 -12.26
CA PHE A 144 -22.76 5.43 -12.95
C PHE A 144 -23.47 6.75 -12.51
N LYS A 145 -24.44 7.17 -13.32
CA LYS A 145 -25.27 8.35 -13.00
C LYS A 145 -26.06 8.21 -11.69
N SER A 146 -26.34 6.99 -11.27
CA SER A 146 -27.00 6.66 -10.00
C SER A 146 -26.14 6.86 -8.75
N GLY A 147 -24.88 7.29 -8.89
CA GLY A 147 -23.93 7.36 -7.79
C GLY A 147 -23.22 6.06 -7.48
N LEU A 148 -23.60 4.93 -8.08
CA LEU A 148 -22.89 3.65 -7.97
C LEU A 148 -21.51 3.76 -8.61
N PHE A 149 -20.46 3.49 -7.83
CA PHE A 149 -19.10 3.38 -8.32
C PHE A 149 -18.61 1.93 -8.25
N TYR A 150 -17.66 1.60 -9.10
CA TYR A 150 -17.02 0.29 -9.12
C TYR A 150 -15.54 0.40 -9.49
N ASP A 151 -14.78 -0.60 -9.08
CA ASP A 151 -13.39 -0.83 -9.44
C ASP A 151 -13.17 -2.34 -9.52
N VAL A 152 -12.69 -2.81 -10.67
CA VAL A 152 -12.34 -4.21 -10.91
C VAL A 152 -10.93 -4.28 -11.48
N PHE A 153 -10.14 -5.24 -11.00
CA PHE A 153 -8.77 -5.40 -11.47
C PHE A 153 -8.32 -6.85 -11.49
N VAL A 154 -7.31 -7.09 -12.28
CA VAL A 154 -6.47 -8.29 -12.27
C VAL A 154 -5.03 -7.84 -12.06
N GLY A 155 -4.28 -8.56 -11.24
CA GLY A 155 -2.90 -8.26 -10.92
C GLY A 155 -2.03 -9.50 -10.79
N ALA A 156 -0.72 -9.29 -10.82
CA ALA A 156 0.27 -10.35 -10.67
C ALA A 156 1.52 -9.83 -9.95
N PRO A 157 2.21 -10.67 -9.16
CA PRO A 157 3.49 -10.31 -8.58
C PRO A 157 4.56 -10.24 -9.67
N LEU A 158 5.35 -9.15 -9.72
CA LEU A 158 6.51 -9.00 -10.59
C LEU A 158 7.78 -9.51 -9.91
N TYR A 159 7.90 -9.28 -8.62
CA TYR A 159 9.00 -9.73 -7.80
C TYR A 159 8.54 -10.04 -6.39
N LYS A 160 8.97 -11.18 -5.85
CA LYS A 160 8.74 -11.61 -4.47
C LYS A 160 9.95 -12.34 -3.89
N PRO A 161 10.20 -12.24 -2.58
CA PRO A 161 11.25 -13.02 -1.92
C PRO A 161 11.02 -14.53 -2.05
N ARG A 162 12.11 -15.31 -1.96
CA ARG A 162 12.00 -16.77 -1.87
C ARG A 162 11.18 -17.16 -0.63
N GLY A 163 10.26 -18.11 -0.79
CA GLY A 163 9.38 -18.55 0.30
C GLY A 163 8.15 -17.66 0.55
N TYR A 164 8.04 -16.50 -0.09
CA TYR A 164 6.83 -15.69 -0.02
C TYR A 164 5.71 -16.34 -0.84
N ARG A 165 4.68 -16.80 -0.16
CA ARG A 165 3.53 -17.47 -0.77
C ARG A 165 2.52 -16.41 -1.21
N THR A 166 2.12 -16.48 -2.44
CA THR A 166 1.05 -15.70 -3.06
C THR A 166 0.65 -16.34 -4.38
N ASP A 167 -0.57 -16.16 -4.80
CA ASP A 167 -1.05 -16.60 -6.09
C ASP A 167 -0.31 -15.91 -7.25
N SER A 168 -0.25 -16.59 -8.39
CA SER A 168 0.38 -16.04 -9.60
C SER A 168 -0.46 -14.94 -10.24
N VAL A 169 -1.78 -14.96 -10.01
CA VAL A 169 -2.73 -13.96 -10.50
C VAL A 169 -3.73 -13.69 -9.39
N THR A 170 -3.97 -12.44 -9.11
CA THR A 170 -4.99 -11.99 -8.16
C THR A 170 -6.04 -11.15 -8.88
N THR A 171 -7.29 -11.27 -8.45
CA THR A 171 -8.38 -10.44 -8.94
C THR A 171 -9.07 -9.78 -7.78
N GLY A 172 -9.61 -8.59 -8.01
CA GLY A 172 -10.37 -7.91 -6.99
C GLY A 172 -11.46 -7.02 -7.59
N PHE A 173 -12.49 -6.79 -6.79
CA PHE A 173 -13.52 -5.81 -7.10
C PHE A 173 -13.89 -5.00 -5.86
N GLN A 174 -14.38 -3.80 -6.12
CA GLN A 174 -15.00 -2.94 -5.14
C GLN A 174 -16.21 -2.28 -5.78
N ALA A 175 -17.29 -2.19 -5.04
CA ALA A 175 -18.46 -1.42 -5.45
C ALA A 175 -19.02 -0.66 -4.25
N GLY A 176 -19.62 0.49 -4.50
CA GLY A 176 -20.24 1.31 -3.47
C GLY A 176 -21.13 2.38 -4.08
N ILE A 177 -21.92 3.06 -3.24
CA ILE A 177 -22.84 4.12 -3.63
C ILE A 177 -22.45 5.42 -2.92
N ARG A 178 -22.48 6.52 -3.66
CA ARG A 178 -22.42 7.89 -3.12
C ARG A 178 -23.78 8.55 -3.32
N PHE A 179 -24.33 9.00 -2.23
CA PHE A 179 -25.56 9.77 -2.19
C PHE A 179 -25.27 11.26 -2.32
#